data_350ca6f7e5d3ed85ca70cc0b9258ea18
#
_entry.id   350ca6f7e5d3ed85ca70cc0b9258ea18
#
_cell.length_a   1.000
_cell.length_b   1.000
_cell.length_c   1.000
_cell.angle_alpha   90.00
_cell.angle_beta   90.00
_cell.angle_gamma   90.00
#
_symmetry.space_group_name_H-M   'P 1'
#
loop_
_entity.id
_entity.type
_entity.pdbx_description
1 polymer ?
#
loop_
_entity_poly.entity_id
_entity_poly.type
_entity_poly.pdbx_seq_one_letter_code
_entity_poly.pdbx_strand_id
1 'polypeptide(L)'
;ILDAMGVIYSCGDDVGELLLPFLRDKGGQSNLDKVRRFYVPASLGQIGADDFWRGVELEADLEEEYLSLYRLSDGAAEFIRHPPERVASLWGLSNDLERWSRRLRERNDLAEYFAGFLASGETGIRKPDPRVFQMLLDRIGRPAGECVFVDDRAVNLRPAAELGLGVIQFCPTGRTGDEEFPAVASFAELAERIGDS
;
A
#
# COMPACT_ATOMS: atom_id res chain seq x y z
N ILE A 1 -9.24 6.66 0.51
CA ILE A 1 -8.18 5.94 -0.23
C ILE A 1 -7.13 5.50 0.76
N LEU A 2 -6.74 4.22 0.78
CA LEU A 2 -5.77 3.68 1.72
C LEU A 2 -4.51 3.22 0.98
N ASP A 3 -3.32 3.56 1.52
CA ASP A 3 -2.10 2.85 1.17
C ASP A 3 -2.12 1.41 1.72
N ALA A 4 -1.31 0.53 1.15
CA ALA A 4 -1.19 -0.83 1.63
C ALA A 4 -0.14 -0.98 2.74
N MET A 5 1.14 -0.74 2.41
CA MET A 5 2.25 -0.99 3.34
C MET A 5 2.37 0.15 4.36
N GLY A 6 2.42 -0.21 5.65
CA GLY A 6 2.42 0.77 6.73
C GLY A 6 1.03 1.32 7.11
N VAL A 7 -0.02 0.99 6.33
CA VAL A 7 -1.42 1.35 6.63
C VAL A 7 -2.26 0.09 6.76
N ILE A 8 -2.65 -0.57 5.65
CA ILE A 8 -3.44 -1.82 5.71
C ILE A 8 -2.61 -2.95 6.32
N TYR A 9 -1.34 -3.06 5.91
CA TYR A 9 -0.39 -4.02 6.46
C TYR A 9 0.59 -3.31 7.39
N SER A 10 0.96 -3.95 8.51
CA SER A 10 1.73 -3.33 9.59
C SER A 10 3.20 -3.04 9.25
N CYS A 11 3.76 -3.65 8.18
CA CYS A 11 5.11 -3.36 7.71
C CYS A 11 5.12 -2.13 6.79
N GLY A 12 5.95 -1.14 7.07
CA GLY A 12 6.09 0.06 6.24
C GLY A 12 7.20 -0.04 5.18
N ASP A 13 8.21 -0.88 5.42
CA ASP A 13 9.28 -1.22 4.46
C ASP A 13 9.28 -2.74 4.20
N ASP A 14 8.33 -3.19 3.39
CA ASP A 14 8.16 -4.60 3.06
C ASP A 14 9.42 -5.24 2.44
N VAL A 15 10.19 -4.47 1.67
CA VAL A 15 11.45 -4.96 1.10
C VAL A 15 12.49 -5.18 2.20
N GLY A 16 12.67 -4.22 3.10
CA GLY A 16 13.66 -4.31 4.18
C GLY A 16 13.23 -5.24 5.31
N GLU A 17 11.96 -5.18 5.71
CA GLU A 17 11.44 -5.88 6.88
C GLU A 17 11.04 -7.33 6.61
N LEU A 18 10.55 -7.64 5.40
CA LEU A 18 10.03 -8.96 5.05
C LEU A 18 10.83 -9.63 3.93
N LEU A 19 11.00 -8.96 2.78
CA LEU A 19 11.56 -9.59 1.59
C LEU A 19 13.04 -9.97 1.78
N LEU A 20 13.89 -9.04 2.19
CA LEU A 20 15.31 -9.33 2.38
C LEU A 20 15.61 -10.40 3.43
N PRO A 21 14.96 -10.42 4.61
CA PRO A 21 15.09 -11.52 5.55
C PRO A 21 14.64 -12.86 4.97
N PHE A 22 13.49 -12.88 4.26
CA PHE A 22 12.98 -14.08 3.61
C PHE A 22 13.95 -14.62 2.54
N LEU A 23 14.44 -13.75 1.65
CA LEU A 23 15.40 -14.15 0.62
C LEU A 23 16.68 -14.74 1.24
N ARG A 24 17.17 -14.14 2.33
CA ARG A 24 18.34 -14.65 3.06
C ARG A 24 18.09 -16.03 3.67
N ASP A 25 16.93 -16.22 4.27
CA ASP A 25 16.54 -17.51 4.88
C ASP A 25 16.45 -18.63 3.84
N LYS A 26 15.93 -18.31 2.65
CA LYS A 26 15.77 -19.27 1.56
C LYS A 26 17.01 -19.44 0.68
N GLY A 27 18.10 -18.74 0.97
CA GLY A 27 19.36 -18.85 0.22
C GLY A 27 19.38 -18.10 -1.12
N GLY A 28 18.42 -17.20 -1.33
CA GLY A 28 18.35 -16.34 -2.51
C GLY A 28 19.21 -15.07 -2.39
N GLN A 29 19.10 -14.21 -3.39
CA GLN A 29 19.80 -12.93 -3.46
C GLN A 29 19.30 -11.97 -2.37
N SER A 30 20.15 -11.63 -1.38
CA SER A 30 19.77 -10.74 -0.26
C SER A 30 20.52 -9.40 -0.23
N ASN A 31 21.26 -9.05 -1.28
CA ASN A 31 21.81 -7.72 -1.44
C ASN A 31 20.72 -6.76 -1.90
N LEU A 32 20.45 -5.70 -1.11
CA LEU A 32 19.35 -4.75 -1.35
C LEU A 32 19.37 -4.14 -2.76
N ASP A 33 20.53 -3.70 -3.25
CA ASP A 33 20.63 -3.04 -4.56
C ASP A 33 20.36 -4.04 -5.70
N LYS A 34 20.80 -5.29 -5.55
CA LYS A 34 20.49 -6.34 -6.52
C LYS A 34 19.01 -6.72 -6.50
N VAL A 35 18.41 -6.85 -5.32
CA VAL A 35 16.97 -7.13 -5.16
C VAL A 35 16.15 -6.01 -5.79
N ARG A 36 16.49 -4.75 -5.52
CA ARG A 36 15.79 -3.58 -6.10
C ARG A 36 15.83 -3.53 -7.63
N ARG A 37 16.87 -4.07 -8.28
CA ARG A 37 16.96 -4.17 -9.75
C ARG A 37 15.85 -5.03 -10.37
N PHE A 38 15.29 -5.96 -9.59
CA PHE A 38 14.16 -6.79 -10.01
C PHE A 38 12.86 -6.32 -9.39
N TYR A 39 12.88 -5.92 -8.11
CA TYR A 39 11.68 -5.45 -7.41
C TYR A 39 11.07 -4.20 -8.04
N VAL A 40 11.88 -3.19 -8.35
CA VAL A 40 11.36 -1.95 -8.93
C VAL A 40 10.71 -2.19 -10.30
N PRO A 41 11.35 -2.87 -11.28
CA PRO A 41 10.68 -3.21 -12.53
C PRO A 41 9.42 -4.08 -12.35
N ALA A 42 9.44 -5.05 -11.43
CA ALA A 42 8.28 -5.89 -11.14
C ALA A 42 7.11 -5.07 -10.55
N SER A 43 7.41 -4.16 -9.62
CA SER A 43 6.41 -3.26 -9.04
C SER A 43 5.92 -2.15 -9.98
N LEU A 44 6.51 -2.04 -11.19
CA LEU A 44 6.06 -1.21 -12.29
C LEU A 44 5.42 -2.04 -13.43
N GLY A 45 5.24 -3.35 -13.24
CA GLY A 45 4.69 -4.23 -14.26
C GLY A 45 5.58 -4.44 -15.49
N GLN A 46 6.84 -4.02 -15.43
CA GLN A 46 7.81 -4.17 -16.53
C GLN A 46 8.34 -5.61 -16.65
N ILE A 47 8.35 -6.34 -15.54
CA ILE A 47 8.60 -7.79 -15.50
C ILE A 47 7.53 -8.46 -14.63
N GLY A 48 7.26 -9.74 -14.87
CA GLY A 48 6.32 -10.52 -14.09
C GLY A 48 6.89 -10.94 -12.72
N ALA A 49 6.01 -11.36 -11.80
CA ALA A 49 6.43 -11.85 -10.50
C ALA A 49 7.32 -13.11 -10.60
N ASP A 50 7.10 -13.98 -11.61
CA ASP A 50 7.96 -15.15 -11.83
C ASP A 50 9.37 -14.75 -12.28
N ASP A 51 9.49 -13.68 -13.08
CA ASP A 51 10.79 -13.13 -13.47
C ASP A 51 11.48 -12.45 -12.29
N PHE A 52 10.72 -11.82 -11.41
CA PHE A 52 11.26 -11.29 -10.14
C PHE A 52 11.86 -12.43 -9.30
N TRP A 53 11.11 -13.52 -9.04
CA TRP A 53 11.60 -14.63 -8.23
C TRP A 53 12.85 -15.26 -8.83
N ARG A 54 12.86 -15.50 -10.13
CA ARG A 54 14.04 -16.00 -10.84
C ARG A 54 15.22 -15.03 -10.74
N GLY A 55 14.97 -13.72 -10.83
CA GLY A 55 15.99 -12.67 -10.71
C GLY A 55 16.63 -12.57 -9.33
N VAL A 56 15.91 -12.97 -8.28
CA VAL A 56 16.43 -13.07 -6.90
C VAL A 56 16.90 -14.49 -6.53
N GLU A 57 17.08 -15.35 -7.53
CA GLU A 57 17.65 -16.70 -7.40
C GLU A 57 16.78 -17.65 -6.56
N LEU A 58 15.45 -17.49 -6.63
CA LEU A 58 14.48 -18.37 -5.98
C LEU A 58 13.37 -18.78 -6.96
N GLU A 59 12.67 -19.85 -6.61
CA GLU A 59 11.53 -20.34 -7.38
C GLU A 59 10.23 -19.61 -6.98
N ALA A 60 9.33 -19.47 -7.94
CA ALA A 60 8.07 -18.74 -7.75
C ALA A 60 7.05 -19.45 -6.82
N ASP A 61 7.25 -20.73 -6.52
CA ASP A 61 6.44 -21.50 -5.58
C ASP A 61 6.57 -21.02 -4.12
N LEU A 62 7.64 -20.30 -3.81
CA LEU A 62 7.85 -19.65 -2.51
C LEU A 62 7.02 -18.38 -2.30
N GLU A 63 6.33 -17.88 -3.34
CA GLU A 63 5.56 -16.64 -3.25
C GLU A 63 4.47 -16.70 -2.17
N GLU A 64 3.74 -17.81 -2.07
CA GLU A 64 2.67 -17.94 -1.07
C GLU A 64 3.22 -17.95 0.36
N GLU A 65 4.37 -18.58 0.57
CA GLU A 65 5.07 -18.54 1.87
C GLU A 65 5.51 -17.12 2.20
N TYR A 66 6.09 -16.40 1.23
CA TYR A 66 6.47 -14.99 1.41
C TYR A 66 5.26 -14.10 1.75
N LEU A 67 4.18 -14.19 0.98
CA LEU A 67 2.97 -13.40 1.22
C LEU A 67 2.30 -13.74 2.56
N SER A 68 2.54 -14.94 3.09
CA SER A 68 2.04 -15.33 4.42
C SER A 68 2.70 -14.59 5.59
N LEU A 69 3.80 -13.88 5.34
CA LEU A 69 4.49 -13.08 6.36
C LEU A 69 3.77 -11.76 6.67
N TYR A 70 2.98 -11.26 5.72
CA TYR A 70 2.25 -10.01 5.92
C TYR A 70 1.20 -10.14 7.02
N ARG A 71 1.09 -9.11 7.83
CA ARG A 71 0.10 -9.01 8.90
C ARG A 71 -0.69 -7.73 8.71
N LEU A 72 -1.99 -7.80 8.91
CA LEU A 72 -2.83 -6.61 8.93
C LEU A 72 -2.44 -5.70 10.10
N SER A 73 -2.54 -4.41 9.91
CA SER A 73 -2.49 -3.44 10.99
C SER A 73 -3.69 -3.62 11.93
N ASP A 74 -3.50 -3.33 13.21
CA ASP A 74 -4.57 -3.45 14.20
C ASP A 74 -5.77 -2.57 13.82
N GLY A 75 -6.96 -3.18 13.76
CA GLY A 75 -8.19 -2.51 13.36
C GLY A 75 -8.41 -2.36 11.86
N ALA A 76 -7.43 -2.68 10.99
CA ALA A 76 -7.56 -2.51 9.55
C ALA A 76 -8.73 -3.31 8.97
N ALA A 77 -8.85 -4.60 9.32
CA ALA A 77 -9.93 -5.44 8.80
C ALA A 77 -11.30 -4.94 9.22
N GLU A 78 -11.46 -4.49 10.47
CA GLU A 78 -12.72 -3.94 10.99
C GLU A 78 -13.10 -2.66 10.26
N PHE A 79 -12.17 -1.72 10.13
CA PHE A 79 -12.38 -0.48 9.41
C PHE A 79 -12.76 -0.71 7.93
N ILE A 80 -12.09 -1.64 7.27
CA ILE A 80 -12.34 -1.93 5.84
C ILE A 80 -13.71 -2.58 5.65
N ARG A 81 -14.12 -3.49 6.55
CA ARG A 81 -15.41 -4.17 6.47
C ARG A 81 -16.58 -3.29 6.91
N HIS A 82 -16.33 -2.38 7.85
CA HIS A 82 -17.32 -1.49 8.46
C HIS A 82 -16.80 -0.05 8.51
N PRO A 83 -16.58 0.58 7.33
CA PRO A 83 -16.12 1.97 7.30
C PRO A 83 -17.18 2.91 7.89
N PRO A 84 -16.79 4.09 8.39
CA PRO A 84 -17.74 5.12 8.82
C PRO A 84 -18.80 5.43 7.74
N GLU A 85 -20.04 5.73 8.15
CA GLU A 85 -21.19 5.95 7.23
C GLU A 85 -20.92 7.03 6.15
N ARG A 86 -20.05 8.00 6.44
CA ARG A 86 -19.66 9.05 5.48
C ARG A 86 -18.74 8.55 4.36
N VAL A 87 -18.13 7.39 4.51
CA VAL A 87 -17.27 6.79 3.48
C VAL A 87 -18.14 6.14 2.42
N ALA A 88 -18.30 6.82 1.29
CA ALA A 88 -19.10 6.32 0.18
C ALA A 88 -18.49 5.08 -0.49
N SER A 89 -17.16 5.00 -0.55
CA SER A 89 -16.43 3.86 -1.11
C SER A 89 -14.98 3.83 -0.62
N LEU A 90 -14.41 2.64 -0.49
CA LEU A 90 -12.98 2.44 -0.21
C LEU A 90 -12.22 2.17 -1.51
N TRP A 91 -11.06 2.80 -1.61
CA TRP A 91 -10.10 2.61 -2.70
C TRP A 91 -8.72 2.36 -2.12
N GLY A 92 -7.91 1.57 -2.82
CA GLY A 92 -6.52 1.37 -2.45
C GLY A 92 -5.55 1.93 -3.48
N LEU A 93 -4.37 2.35 -3.01
CA LEU A 93 -3.27 2.83 -3.86
C LEU A 93 -1.92 2.36 -3.31
N SER A 94 -1.30 1.38 -3.95
CA SER A 94 -0.08 0.73 -3.47
C SER A 94 1.07 0.76 -4.49
N ASN A 95 2.28 0.88 -3.98
CA ASN A 95 3.51 0.68 -4.77
C ASN A 95 3.96 -0.79 -4.68
N ASP A 96 3.28 -1.67 -5.40
CA ASP A 96 3.48 -3.11 -5.28
C ASP A 96 3.31 -3.83 -6.64
N LEU A 97 3.76 -5.09 -6.73
CA LEU A 97 3.43 -5.97 -7.83
C LEU A 97 1.90 -6.20 -7.84
N GLU A 98 1.27 -6.12 -9.02
CA GLU A 98 -0.18 -6.33 -9.15
C GLU A 98 -0.61 -7.68 -8.55
N ARG A 99 0.11 -8.76 -8.89
CA ARG A 99 -0.18 -10.12 -8.41
C ARG A 99 -0.11 -10.23 -6.88
N TRP A 100 0.91 -9.63 -6.25
CA TRP A 100 1.04 -9.67 -4.79
C TRP A 100 -0.04 -8.85 -4.10
N SER A 101 -0.24 -7.64 -4.57
CA SER A 101 -1.30 -6.75 -4.08
C SER A 101 -2.68 -7.41 -4.12
N ARG A 102 -3.03 -8.11 -5.23
CA ARG A 102 -4.29 -8.83 -5.36
C ARG A 102 -4.37 -10.02 -4.40
N ARG A 103 -3.33 -10.89 -4.37
CA ARG A 103 -3.29 -12.07 -3.48
C ARG A 103 -3.34 -11.72 -2.01
N LEU A 104 -2.68 -10.62 -1.58
CA LEU A 104 -2.72 -10.16 -0.20
C LEU A 104 -4.15 -9.76 0.22
N ARG A 105 -4.92 -9.11 -0.65
CA ARG A 105 -6.32 -8.78 -0.37
C ARG A 105 -7.22 -10.03 -0.36
N GLU A 106 -7.03 -10.94 -1.33
CA GLU A 106 -7.75 -12.22 -1.39
C GLU A 106 -7.51 -13.06 -0.13
N ARG A 107 -6.24 -13.19 0.28
CA ARG A 107 -5.82 -13.96 1.46
C ARG A 107 -6.45 -13.47 2.77
N ASN A 108 -6.76 -12.19 2.87
CA ASN A 108 -7.32 -11.56 4.05
C ASN A 108 -8.85 -11.32 3.95
N ASP A 109 -9.49 -11.82 2.89
CA ASP A 109 -10.92 -11.62 2.61
C ASP A 109 -11.30 -10.13 2.63
N LEU A 110 -10.49 -9.29 1.96
CA LEU A 110 -10.67 -7.84 1.88
C LEU A 110 -10.98 -7.34 0.47
N ALA A 111 -10.83 -8.17 -0.56
CA ALA A 111 -10.91 -7.74 -1.95
C ALA A 111 -12.28 -7.14 -2.30
N GLU A 112 -13.36 -7.72 -1.78
CA GLU A 112 -14.75 -7.31 -2.07
C GLU A 112 -15.16 -5.97 -1.43
N TYR A 113 -14.43 -5.50 -0.43
CA TYR A 113 -14.74 -4.24 0.28
C TYR A 113 -14.18 -3.00 -0.41
N PHE A 114 -13.29 -3.17 -1.38
CA PHE A 114 -12.75 -2.08 -2.17
C PHE A 114 -13.52 -1.89 -3.47
N ALA A 115 -14.00 -0.67 -3.73
CA ALA A 115 -14.59 -0.30 -5.02
C ALA A 115 -13.54 -0.35 -6.14
N GLY A 116 -12.27 -0.17 -5.81
CA GLY A 116 -11.14 -0.37 -6.69
C GLY A 116 -9.82 -0.30 -5.94
N PHE A 117 -8.78 -0.84 -6.56
CA PHE A 117 -7.43 -0.87 -6.00
C PHE A 117 -6.39 -0.72 -7.11
N LEU A 118 -5.57 0.33 -7.02
CA LEU A 118 -4.50 0.56 -7.98
C LEU A 118 -3.17 0.11 -7.37
N ALA A 119 -2.56 -0.89 -7.99
CA ALA A 119 -1.18 -1.26 -7.73
C ALA A 119 -0.28 -0.65 -8.83
N SER A 120 0.90 -0.19 -8.45
CA SER A 120 1.86 0.36 -9.44
C SER A 120 2.26 -0.66 -10.51
N GLY A 121 2.22 -1.95 -10.18
CA GLY A 121 2.43 -3.04 -11.15
C GLY A 121 1.37 -3.13 -12.24
N GLU A 122 0.17 -2.58 -12.01
CA GLU A 122 -0.89 -2.46 -13.02
C GLU A 122 -0.74 -1.17 -13.83
N THR A 123 -0.42 -0.07 -13.16
CA THR A 123 -0.45 1.27 -13.76
C THR A 123 0.85 1.68 -14.44
N GLY A 124 1.96 1.03 -14.09
CA GLY A 124 3.31 1.44 -14.52
C GLY A 124 3.82 2.72 -13.85
N ILE A 125 3.08 3.25 -12.86
CA ILE A 125 3.40 4.50 -12.17
C ILE A 125 3.36 4.28 -10.67
N ARG A 126 4.36 4.80 -9.95
CA ARG A 126 4.49 4.68 -8.48
C ARG A 126 4.25 6.01 -7.79
N LYS A 127 3.66 6.00 -6.60
CA LYS A 127 3.78 7.11 -5.66
C LYS A 127 5.27 7.41 -5.42
N PRO A 128 5.70 8.65 -5.33
CA PRO A 128 4.92 9.88 -5.20
C PRO A 128 4.61 10.61 -6.53
N ASP A 129 4.69 9.96 -7.69
CA ASP A 129 4.38 10.60 -8.97
C ASP A 129 2.91 11.08 -8.99
N PRO A 130 2.66 12.40 -9.20
CA PRO A 130 1.31 12.96 -9.16
C PRO A 130 0.34 12.33 -10.18
N ARG A 131 0.86 11.77 -11.27
CA ARG A 131 0.04 11.14 -12.31
C ARG A 131 -0.74 9.93 -11.80
N VAL A 132 -0.23 9.20 -10.79
CA VAL A 132 -0.95 8.06 -10.24
C VAL A 132 -2.19 8.51 -9.44
N PHE A 133 -2.11 9.64 -8.76
CA PHE A 133 -3.26 10.22 -8.04
C PHE A 133 -4.31 10.75 -9.01
N GLN A 134 -3.91 11.40 -10.12
CA GLN A 134 -4.86 11.82 -11.15
C GLN A 134 -5.56 10.61 -11.76
N MET A 135 -4.83 9.56 -12.12
CA MET A 135 -5.40 8.31 -12.64
C MET A 135 -6.39 7.68 -11.65
N LEU A 136 -6.09 7.72 -10.35
CA LEU A 136 -6.98 7.22 -9.31
C LEU A 136 -8.25 8.06 -9.22
N LEU A 137 -8.15 9.39 -9.21
CA LEU A 137 -9.30 10.30 -9.19
C LEU A 137 -10.20 10.11 -10.41
N ASP A 138 -9.62 9.93 -11.60
CA ASP A 138 -10.38 9.64 -12.82
C ASP A 138 -11.19 8.33 -12.71
N ARG A 139 -10.63 7.31 -12.05
CA ARG A 139 -11.36 6.04 -11.78
C ARG A 139 -12.41 6.17 -10.70
N ILE A 140 -12.15 6.96 -9.66
CA ILE A 140 -13.11 7.22 -8.57
C ILE A 140 -14.30 8.04 -9.12
N GLY A 141 -14.05 8.95 -10.04
CA GLY A 141 -15.08 9.83 -10.60
C GLY A 141 -15.64 10.85 -9.61
N ARG A 142 -14.86 11.26 -8.62
CA ARG A 142 -15.21 12.27 -7.61
C ARG A 142 -14.20 13.41 -7.61
N PRO A 143 -14.61 14.63 -7.24
CA PRO A 143 -13.68 15.74 -7.02
C PRO A 143 -12.62 15.38 -5.96
N ALA A 144 -11.39 15.85 -6.14
CA ALA A 144 -10.30 15.59 -5.21
C ALA A 144 -10.63 15.98 -3.76
N GLY A 145 -11.32 17.12 -3.57
CA GLY A 145 -11.74 17.60 -2.24
C GLY A 145 -12.78 16.73 -1.53
N GLU A 146 -13.39 15.75 -2.22
CA GLU A 146 -14.27 14.74 -1.61
C GLU A 146 -13.53 13.44 -1.27
N CYS A 147 -12.23 13.36 -1.57
CA CYS A 147 -11.39 12.19 -1.38
C CYS A 147 -10.37 12.43 -0.27
N VAL A 148 -10.18 11.45 0.60
CA VAL A 148 -9.14 11.45 1.63
C VAL A 148 -8.14 10.33 1.32
N PHE A 149 -6.85 10.67 1.25
CA PHE A 149 -5.76 9.71 1.09
C PHE A 149 -5.01 9.51 2.40
N VAL A 150 -4.85 8.25 2.80
CA VAL A 150 -4.16 7.83 4.02
C VAL A 150 -2.92 7.04 3.64
N ASP A 151 -1.75 7.51 4.10
CA ASP A 151 -0.44 6.90 3.80
C ASP A 151 0.49 7.13 5.00
N ASP A 152 1.44 6.24 5.28
CA ASP A 152 2.38 6.38 6.39
C ASP A 152 3.55 7.33 6.03
N ARG A 153 3.73 7.65 4.75
CA ARG A 153 4.88 8.40 4.23
C ARG A 153 4.49 9.79 3.73
N ALA A 154 4.99 10.83 4.39
CA ALA A 154 4.77 12.22 4.01
C ALA A 154 5.10 12.52 2.54
N VAL A 155 6.13 11.87 1.99
CA VAL A 155 6.52 12.03 0.58
C VAL A 155 5.40 11.64 -0.40
N ASN A 156 4.51 10.74 -0.03
CA ASN A 156 3.35 10.34 -0.83
C ASN A 156 2.15 11.27 -0.61
N LEU A 157 2.02 11.85 0.58
CA LEU A 157 0.92 12.76 0.93
C LEU A 157 1.02 14.12 0.22
N ARG A 158 2.25 14.64 0.04
CA ARG A 158 2.45 15.96 -0.59
C ARG A 158 1.80 16.09 -1.97
N PRO A 159 2.11 15.24 -2.97
CA PRO A 159 1.49 15.37 -4.29
C PRO A 159 -0.03 15.12 -4.27
N ALA A 160 -0.54 14.32 -3.34
CA ALA A 160 -1.98 14.16 -3.16
C ALA A 160 -2.64 15.46 -2.65
N ALA A 161 -2.05 16.09 -1.63
CA ALA A 161 -2.50 17.37 -1.10
C ALA A 161 -2.43 18.49 -2.14
N GLU A 162 -1.36 18.56 -2.95
CA GLU A 162 -1.21 19.52 -4.04
C GLU A 162 -2.29 19.38 -5.13
N LEU A 163 -2.82 18.16 -5.32
CA LEU A 163 -3.96 17.90 -6.20
C LEU A 163 -5.32 18.17 -5.55
N GLY A 164 -5.34 18.58 -4.28
CA GLY A 164 -6.55 18.94 -3.54
C GLY A 164 -7.24 17.80 -2.80
N LEU A 165 -6.61 16.63 -2.66
CA LEU A 165 -7.12 15.59 -1.77
C LEU A 165 -6.96 16.02 -0.30
N GLY A 166 -7.90 15.62 0.55
CA GLY A 166 -7.64 15.53 1.98
C GLY A 166 -6.56 14.48 2.24
N VAL A 167 -5.64 14.75 3.17
CA VAL A 167 -4.56 13.80 3.48
C VAL A 167 -4.45 13.57 4.98
N ILE A 168 -4.18 12.32 5.36
CA ILE A 168 -3.96 11.91 6.75
C ILE A 168 -2.74 11.00 6.78
N GLN A 169 -1.78 11.33 7.66
CA GLN A 169 -0.64 10.46 7.88
C GLN A 169 -0.99 9.36 8.89
N PHE A 170 -0.76 8.11 8.52
CA PHE A 170 -0.94 6.99 9.43
C PHE A 170 0.36 6.70 10.17
N CYS A 171 0.39 6.99 11.47
CA CYS A 171 1.58 6.87 12.32
C CYS A 171 1.28 5.97 13.51
N PRO A 172 1.34 4.63 13.39
CA PRO A 172 1.12 3.73 14.52
C PRO A 172 2.04 4.05 15.70
N THR A 173 1.60 3.72 16.92
CA THR A 173 2.31 4.01 18.17
C THR A 173 3.80 3.67 18.08
N GLY A 174 4.67 4.65 18.42
CA GLY A 174 6.12 4.53 18.35
C GLY A 174 6.76 5.07 17.05
N ARG A 175 5.97 5.46 16.05
CA ARG A 175 6.42 6.24 14.90
C ARG A 175 6.12 7.72 15.09
N THR A 176 7.01 8.59 14.64
CA THR A 176 6.77 10.05 14.61
C THR A 176 6.26 10.43 13.23
N GLY A 177 5.12 11.11 13.18
CA GLY A 177 4.59 11.70 11.95
C GLY A 177 5.41 12.94 11.52
N ASP A 178 5.20 13.36 10.29
CA ASP A 178 5.66 14.66 9.81
C ASP A 178 4.68 15.72 10.32
N GLU A 179 5.17 16.78 10.96
CA GLU A 179 4.32 17.85 11.51
C GLU A 179 3.51 18.61 10.43
N GLU A 180 3.85 18.41 9.17
CA GLU A 180 3.16 19.02 8.01
C GLU A 180 1.73 18.49 7.84
N PHE A 181 1.45 17.24 8.24
CA PHE A 181 0.18 16.59 7.95
C PHE A 181 -0.58 16.18 9.22
N PRO A 182 -1.93 16.23 9.18
CA PRO A 182 -2.72 15.63 10.25
C PRO A 182 -2.42 14.13 10.36
N ALA A 183 -2.10 13.67 11.57
CA ALA A 183 -1.73 12.29 11.82
C ALA A 183 -2.78 11.57 12.69
N VAL A 184 -2.85 10.25 12.52
CA VAL A 184 -3.60 9.32 13.37
C VAL A 184 -2.72 8.11 13.70
N ALA A 185 -2.87 7.54 14.89
CA ALA A 185 -2.07 6.41 15.35
C ALA A 185 -2.80 5.06 15.19
N SER A 186 -4.08 5.06 14.83
CA SER A 186 -4.89 3.85 14.73
C SER A 186 -6.04 4.00 13.75
N PHE A 187 -6.63 2.89 13.33
CA PHE A 187 -7.87 2.89 12.55
C PHE A 187 -9.07 3.41 13.34
N ALA A 188 -9.08 3.31 14.66
CA ALA A 188 -10.11 3.93 15.50
C ALA A 188 -10.06 5.46 15.41
N GLU A 189 -8.88 6.06 15.58
CA GLU A 189 -8.69 7.51 15.40
C GLU A 189 -8.98 7.96 13.96
N LEU A 190 -8.64 7.13 12.96
CA LEU A 190 -8.97 7.40 11.56
C LEU A 190 -10.49 7.45 11.36
N ALA A 191 -11.23 6.50 11.94
CA ALA A 191 -12.68 6.44 11.85
C ALA A 191 -13.34 7.67 12.51
N GLU A 192 -12.91 8.07 13.71
CA GLU A 192 -13.37 9.28 14.40
C GLU A 192 -13.11 10.52 13.54
N ARG A 193 -11.87 10.69 13.04
CA ARG A 193 -11.50 11.85 12.24
C ARG A 193 -12.28 11.98 10.93
N ILE A 194 -12.57 10.87 10.26
CA ILE A 194 -13.41 10.86 9.05
C ILE A 194 -14.88 11.10 9.41
N GLY A 195 -15.35 10.58 10.55
CA GLY A 195 -16.72 10.75 11.03
C GLY A 195 -17.07 12.20 11.42
N ASP A 196 -16.10 12.94 11.95
CA ASP A 196 -16.27 14.32 12.44
C ASP A 196 -16.06 15.40 11.35
N SER A 197 -15.53 15.06 10.19
CA SER A 197 -15.24 15.98 9.06
C SER A 197 -16.40 16.08 8.12
#